data_dcdd5b508f008f11b53a4c19f10cfb84
#
_entry.id   dcdd5b508f008f11b53a4c19f10cfb84
#
_cell.length_a   1.000
_cell.length_b   1.000
_cell.length_c   1.000
_cell.angle_alpha   90.00
_cell.angle_beta   90.00
_cell.angle_gamma   90.00
#
_symmetry.space_group_name_H-M   'P 1'
#
loop_
_entity.id
_entity.type
_entity.pdbx_description
1 polymer ?
#
loop_
_entity_poly.entity_id
_entity_poly.type
_entity_poly.pdbx_seq_one_letter_code
_entity_poly.pdbx_strand_id
1 'polypeptide(L)'
;MRHSGYEKLVDAILDETIPMYGRMIHGEGKTGNFTEESQQYDVHGRYIHAVDRANLNKLLLDEVEALPNVKLHFNHKLTGADYVQRKAWFEQQVTRKPQTADGAQAHQSQLDQRAKEIEVDFDLILGCDGAHSSVRYHMMKFVRMNYEQTYIDTLWCEFTIPPATPSFPSQRTSPSSKDGFATSPNHLHIWPNSDKMFIAIPSLDKSFTCTLFAPASTFAALESQPETISTFFRHNFPGASELIGEDRLRKQFATNPHLPLISIKCHPHHFTSSGVILGDAAHAMVPFYGQGMNAGLEDVRVLFQHLDAHPPTVEGRRAGLETYTAERAADAHTINDLALANYWEMHAGVRSPLYLLRKQVEEFLSDKLPSTGFATQYSRVSFSNQRYSEVAETVARQGRILVGGMLGSVVVPALGWAAWWVWRYQNASRTGVAATKGFAGLGGVFERVGRWFT
;
A
#
# COMPACT_ATOMS: atom_id res chain seq x y z
N MET A 1 -8.46 -9.43 13.42
CA MET A 1 -9.77 -10.10 13.49
C MET A 1 -9.79 -11.29 14.43
N ARG A 2 -8.97 -12.35 14.31
CA ARG A 2 -9.01 -13.51 15.25
C ARG A 2 -8.90 -13.13 16.74
N HIS A 3 -8.18 -12.06 17.08
CA HIS A 3 -8.10 -11.54 18.45
C HIS A 3 -9.39 -10.93 19.01
N SER A 4 -10.39 -10.68 18.17
CA SER A 4 -11.70 -10.18 18.65
C SER A 4 -12.56 -11.27 19.30
N GLY A 5 -12.19 -12.54 19.18
CA GLY A 5 -12.97 -13.68 19.66
C GLY A 5 -14.13 -14.10 18.74
N TYR A 6 -14.35 -13.41 17.62
CA TYR A 6 -15.39 -13.73 16.65
C TYR A 6 -14.85 -14.62 15.52
N GLU A 7 -14.50 -15.87 15.84
CA GLU A 7 -13.94 -16.80 14.85
C GLU A 7 -14.86 -17.05 13.66
N LYS A 8 -16.17 -17.17 13.89
CA LYS A 8 -17.18 -17.36 12.83
C LYS A 8 -17.16 -16.23 11.80
N LEU A 9 -17.00 -14.98 12.25
CA LEU A 9 -16.88 -13.82 11.35
C LEU A 9 -15.61 -13.92 10.50
N VAL A 10 -14.51 -14.35 11.09
CA VAL A 10 -13.25 -14.53 10.35
C VAL A 10 -13.39 -15.60 9.28
N ASP A 11 -14.01 -16.72 9.61
CA ASP A 11 -14.22 -17.81 8.66
C ASP A 11 -15.17 -17.36 7.52
N ALA A 12 -16.28 -16.67 7.84
CA ALA A 12 -17.18 -16.09 6.84
C ALA A 12 -16.46 -15.09 5.92
N ILE A 13 -15.56 -14.25 6.46
CA ILE A 13 -14.74 -13.34 5.63
C ILE A 13 -13.77 -14.12 4.74
N LEU A 14 -13.13 -15.16 5.25
CA LEU A 14 -12.18 -15.97 4.46
C LEU A 14 -12.88 -16.72 3.33
N ASP A 15 -14.12 -17.18 3.52
CA ASP A 15 -14.93 -17.80 2.49
C ASP A 15 -15.26 -16.82 1.34
N GLU A 16 -15.27 -15.53 1.62
CA GLU A 16 -15.48 -14.44 0.64
C GLU A 16 -14.18 -13.92 0.05
N THR A 17 -13.07 -14.67 0.14
CA THR A 17 -11.77 -14.25 -0.37
C THR A 17 -11.21 -15.20 -1.43
N ILE A 18 -10.33 -14.68 -2.27
CA ILE A 18 -9.55 -15.47 -3.21
C ILE A 18 -8.08 -15.47 -2.76
N PRO A 19 -7.47 -16.65 -2.54
CA PRO A 19 -6.05 -16.74 -2.22
C PRO A 19 -5.19 -16.39 -3.45
N MET A 20 -4.26 -15.44 -3.27
CA MET A 20 -3.27 -15.07 -4.28
C MET A 20 -1.89 -15.54 -3.82
N TYR A 21 -1.32 -16.50 -4.54
CA TYR A 21 -0.04 -17.15 -4.19
C TYR A 21 1.18 -16.37 -4.67
N GLY A 22 0.97 -15.39 -5.56
CA GLY A 22 2.06 -14.59 -6.12
C GLY A 22 1.57 -13.40 -6.90
N ARG A 23 2.53 -12.74 -7.54
CA ARG A 23 2.30 -11.68 -8.52
C ARG A 23 2.43 -12.28 -9.91
N MET A 24 1.57 -11.88 -10.83
CA MET A 24 1.73 -12.17 -12.27
C MET A 24 2.23 -10.88 -12.93
N ILE A 25 3.48 -10.90 -13.35
CA ILE A 25 4.08 -9.76 -14.05
C ILE A 25 3.79 -9.89 -15.53
N HIS A 26 3.14 -8.92 -16.08
CA HIS A 26 2.82 -8.85 -17.49
C HIS A 26 3.81 -7.94 -18.23
N GLY A 27 4.18 -8.35 -19.43
CA GLY A 27 5.14 -7.59 -20.23
C GLY A 27 5.14 -8.01 -21.69
N GLU A 28 6.05 -7.43 -22.44
CA GLU A 28 6.33 -7.79 -23.82
C GLU A 28 7.68 -8.49 -23.92
N GLY A 29 7.66 -9.67 -24.49
CA GLY A 29 8.89 -10.44 -24.74
C GLY A 29 9.73 -9.82 -25.87
N LYS A 30 10.97 -10.29 -26.01
CA LYS A 30 11.93 -9.82 -27.05
C LYS A 30 11.39 -9.89 -28.50
N THR A 31 10.39 -10.74 -28.72
CA THR A 31 9.74 -10.95 -30.03
C THR A 31 8.43 -10.21 -30.20
N GLY A 32 8.09 -9.27 -29.29
CA GLY A 32 6.81 -8.56 -29.29
C GLY A 32 5.62 -9.38 -28.78
N ASN A 33 5.85 -10.60 -28.28
CA ASN A 33 4.79 -11.43 -27.75
C ASN A 33 4.48 -11.03 -26.30
N PHE A 34 3.20 -11.06 -25.94
CA PHE A 34 2.75 -10.93 -24.55
C PHE A 34 3.34 -12.01 -23.67
N THR A 35 3.86 -11.64 -22.52
CA THR A 35 4.46 -12.55 -21.53
C THR A 35 3.80 -12.42 -20.18
N GLU A 36 3.64 -13.53 -19.49
CA GLU A 36 3.19 -13.66 -18.10
C GLU A 36 4.26 -14.39 -17.29
N GLU A 37 4.75 -13.75 -16.24
CA GLU A 37 5.75 -14.32 -15.35
C GLU A 37 5.22 -14.34 -13.92
N SER A 38 5.06 -15.55 -13.35
CA SER A 38 4.61 -15.71 -11.97
C SER A 38 5.77 -15.54 -11.00
N GLN A 39 5.61 -14.68 -10.01
CA GLN A 39 6.57 -14.45 -8.94
C GLN A 39 5.90 -14.67 -7.59
N GLN A 40 6.44 -15.57 -6.79
CA GLN A 40 5.96 -15.81 -5.43
C GLN A 40 6.24 -14.59 -4.54
N TYR A 41 5.40 -14.41 -3.51
CA TYR A 41 5.58 -13.34 -2.53
C TYR A 41 6.80 -13.55 -1.64
N ASP A 42 7.09 -14.80 -1.31
CA ASP A 42 8.28 -15.18 -0.56
C ASP A 42 8.68 -16.65 -0.81
N VAL A 43 9.87 -17.02 -0.29
CA VAL A 43 10.44 -18.36 -0.44
C VAL A 43 9.71 -19.44 0.37
N HIS A 44 8.81 -19.08 1.27
CA HIS A 44 8.06 -20.01 2.13
C HIS A 44 6.67 -20.34 1.57
N GLY A 45 6.32 -19.85 0.39
CA GLY A 45 5.03 -20.11 -0.25
C GLY A 45 3.83 -19.49 0.44
N ARG A 46 4.03 -18.44 1.25
CA ARG A 46 2.94 -17.70 1.89
C ARG A 46 2.17 -16.89 0.86
N TYR A 47 0.89 -16.67 1.12
CA TYR A 47 -0.03 -16.05 0.18
C TYR A 47 -0.88 -14.96 0.89
N ILE A 48 -1.48 -14.10 0.09
CA ILE A 48 -2.40 -13.05 0.56
C ILE A 48 -3.80 -13.34 0.03
N HIS A 49 -4.80 -12.72 0.64
CA HIS A 49 -6.20 -12.86 0.24
C HIS A 49 -6.66 -11.60 -0.49
N ALA A 50 -7.27 -11.77 -1.67
CA ALA A 50 -8.08 -10.73 -2.29
C ALA A 50 -9.47 -10.75 -1.66
N VAL A 51 -10.00 -9.60 -1.30
CA VAL A 51 -11.35 -9.43 -0.77
C VAL A 51 -12.04 -8.27 -1.47
N ASP A 52 -13.30 -8.47 -1.82
CA ASP A 52 -14.15 -7.36 -2.27
C ASP A 52 -14.45 -6.44 -1.09
N ARG A 53 -14.12 -5.14 -1.24
CA ARG A 53 -14.28 -4.16 -0.15
C ARG A 53 -15.74 -3.89 0.19
N ALA A 54 -16.64 -3.92 -0.80
CA ALA A 54 -18.05 -3.68 -0.59
C ALA A 54 -18.69 -4.85 0.18
N ASN A 55 -18.35 -6.08 -0.20
CA ASN A 55 -18.82 -7.29 0.49
C ASN A 55 -18.28 -7.38 1.92
N LEU A 56 -16.99 -7.10 2.11
CA LEU A 56 -16.41 -7.05 3.46
C LEU A 56 -17.08 -6.01 4.34
N ASN A 57 -17.32 -4.81 3.82
CA ASN A 57 -18.00 -3.75 4.55
C ASN A 57 -19.44 -4.16 4.92
N LYS A 58 -20.16 -4.80 3.97
CA LYS A 58 -21.51 -5.31 4.22
C LYS A 58 -21.52 -6.37 5.32
N LEU A 59 -20.65 -7.37 5.26
CA LEU A 59 -20.53 -8.40 6.29
C LEU A 59 -20.28 -7.80 7.68
N LEU A 60 -19.36 -6.84 7.78
CA LEU A 60 -19.06 -6.17 9.04
C LEU A 60 -20.26 -5.35 9.55
N LEU A 61 -21.01 -4.68 8.67
CA LEU A 61 -22.20 -3.92 9.04
C LEU A 61 -23.34 -4.85 9.49
N ASP A 62 -23.57 -5.96 8.79
CA ASP A 62 -24.58 -6.95 9.16
C ASP A 62 -24.32 -7.53 10.58
N GLU A 63 -23.05 -7.81 10.91
CA GLU A 63 -22.66 -8.25 12.25
C GLU A 63 -22.87 -7.16 13.32
N VAL A 64 -22.53 -5.92 13.01
CA VAL A 64 -22.71 -4.79 13.92
C VAL A 64 -24.19 -4.48 14.14
N GLU A 65 -25.03 -4.58 13.11
CA GLU A 65 -26.48 -4.37 13.21
C GLU A 65 -27.15 -5.39 14.13
N ALA A 66 -26.61 -6.62 14.18
CA ALA A 66 -27.10 -7.68 15.06
C ALA A 66 -26.82 -7.45 16.55
N LEU A 67 -25.96 -6.48 16.91
CA LEU A 67 -25.59 -6.20 18.30
C LEU A 67 -26.65 -5.33 18.98
N PRO A 68 -27.23 -5.75 20.14
CA PRO A 68 -28.34 -5.04 20.78
C PRO A 68 -27.96 -3.67 21.37
N ASN A 69 -26.69 -3.42 21.58
CA ASN A 69 -26.15 -2.18 22.13
C ASN A 69 -25.60 -1.20 21.07
N VAL A 70 -25.78 -1.52 19.79
CA VAL A 70 -25.31 -0.67 18.68
C VAL A 70 -26.52 -0.12 17.92
N LYS A 71 -26.41 1.15 17.50
CA LYS A 71 -27.37 1.82 16.63
C LYS A 71 -26.65 2.40 15.43
N LEU A 72 -27.08 2.01 14.23
CA LEU A 72 -26.55 2.52 12.98
C LEU A 72 -27.37 3.71 12.49
N HIS A 73 -26.69 4.82 12.19
CA HIS A 73 -27.27 6.03 11.65
C HIS A 73 -26.64 6.36 10.31
N PHE A 74 -27.25 5.94 9.21
CA PHE A 74 -26.78 6.23 7.85
C PHE A 74 -27.17 7.65 7.43
N ASN A 75 -26.44 8.18 6.43
CA ASN A 75 -26.67 9.52 5.87
C ASN A 75 -26.55 10.68 6.90
N HIS A 76 -25.73 10.50 7.92
CA HIS A 76 -25.41 11.54 8.89
C HIS A 76 -23.97 12.00 8.72
N LYS A 77 -23.79 13.26 8.36
CA LYS A 77 -22.46 13.88 8.18
C LYS A 77 -22.12 14.69 9.40
N LEU A 78 -20.95 14.45 10.02
CA LEU A 78 -20.43 15.27 11.11
C LEU A 78 -20.11 16.68 10.58
N THR A 79 -20.72 17.69 11.17
CA THR A 79 -20.56 19.12 10.83
C THR A 79 -19.81 19.89 11.91
N GLY A 80 -19.80 19.40 13.15
CA GLY A 80 -19.12 20.00 14.28
C GLY A 80 -18.85 19.02 15.40
N ALA A 81 -17.80 19.29 16.20
CA ALA A 81 -17.56 18.59 17.46
C ALA A 81 -16.86 19.51 18.47
N ASP A 82 -17.33 19.45 19.70
CA ASP A 82 -16.70 20.08 20.87
C ASP A 82 -16.25 18.95 21.82
N TYR A 83 -14.95 18.76 21.89
CA TYR A 83 -14.34 17.67 22.66
C TYR A 83 -14.27 17.96 24.16
N VAL A 84 -14.39 19.23 24.57
CA VAL A 84 -14.42 19.65 25.98
C VAL A 84 -15.82 19.49 26.53
N GLN A 85 -16.83 19.98 25.80
CA GLN A 85 -18.24 19.83 26.17
C GLN A 85 -18.80 18.47 25.82
N ARG A 86 -18.06 17.67 24.98
CA ARG A 86 -18.45 16.32 24.49
C ARG A 86 -19.77 16.33 23.72
N LYS A 87 -19.87 17.31 22.77
CA LYS A 87 -21.02 17.46 21.88
C LYS A 87 -20.58 17.35 20.44
N ALA A 88 -21.38 16.68 19.64
CA ALA A 88 -21.18 16.53 18.21
C ALA A 88 -22.46 16.92 17.45
N TRP A 89 -22.30 17.56 16.32
CA TRP A 89 -23.40 17.98 15.45
C TRP A 89 -23.33 17.25 14.13
N PHE A 90 -24.49 16.74 13.72
CA PHE A 90 -24.61 15.97 12.49
C PHE A 90 -25.70 16.57 11.61
N GLU A 91 -25.43 16.64 10.33
CA GLU A 91 -26.40 16.98 9.30
C GLU A 91 -26.95 15.69 8.67
N GLN A 92 -28.28 15.52 8.73
CA GLN A 92 -28.93 14.41 8.06
C GLN A 92 -29.06 14.71 6.57
N GLN A 93 -28.35 13.94 5.74
CA GLN A 93 -28.45 14.04 4.28
C GLN A 93 -29.75 13.37 3.80
N VAL A 94 -30.61 14.15 3.18
CA VAL A 94 -31.83 13.61 2.54
C VAL A 94 -31.42 12.97 1.21
N THR A 95 -31.62 11.66 1.07
CA THR A 95 -31.37 10.92 -0.18
C THR A 95 -32.34 11.43 -1.25
N ARG A 96 -31.86 12.25 -2.18
CA ARG A 96 -32.67 12.69 -3.33
C ARG A 96 -32.87 11.49 -4.26
N LYS A 97 -34.14 11.06 -4.44
CA LYS A 97 -34.49 10.24 -5.62
C LYS A 97 -34.22 11.10 -6.87
N PRO A 98 -33.65 10.55 -7.95
CA PRO A 98 -33.51 11.28 -9.20
C PRO A 98 -34.89 11.75 -9.65
N GLN A 99 -35.16 13.04 -9.58
CA GLN A 99 -36.34 13.64 -10.16
C GLN A 99 -36.12 13.72 -11.68
N THR A 100 -37.00 13.10 -12.43
CA THR A 100 -37.17 13.35 -13.87
C THR A 100 -37.29 14.85 -14.13
N ALA A 101 -36.55 15.31 -15.12
CA ALA A 101 -36.45 16.68 -15.51
C ALA A 101 -37.82 17.28 -15.88
N ASP A 102 -38.39 18.11 -15.02
CA ASP A 102 -39.39 19.11 -15.38
C ASP A 102 -39.17 20.37 -14.54
N GLY A 103 -38.72 21.35 -15.23
CA GLY A 103 -38.92 22.77 -15.17
C GLY A 103 -38.69 23.56 -13.90
N ALA A 104 -37.90 24.56 -14.03
CA ALA A 104 -37.84 25.96 -13.54
C ALA A 104 -38.45 26.40 -12.20
N GLN A 105 -39.35 25.65 -11.56
CA GLN A 105 -39.93 25.96 -10.25
C GLN A 105 -39.20 25.29 -9.06
N ALA A 106 -38.24 24.41 -9.35
CA ALA A 106 -37.48 23.67 -8.32
C ALA A 106 -36.40 24.50 -7.63
N HIS A 107 -36.00 25.67 -8.16
CA HIS A 107 -34.91 26.45 -7.58
C HIS A 107 -35.25 27.24 -6.31
N GLN A 108 -36.49 27.64 -6.12
CA GLN A 108 -36.90 28.45 -4.97
C GLN A 108 -37.22 27.61 -3.73
N SER A 109 -37.69 26.37 -3.89
CA SER A 109 -37.93 25.45 -2.75
C SER A 109 -36.64 24.74 -2.25
N GLN A 110 -35.52 24.90 -2.92
CA GLN A 110 -34.24 24.29 -2.55
C GLN A 110 -33.48 25.08 -1.48
N LEU A 111 -33.78 26.33 -1.26
CA LEU A 111 -33.11 27.20 -0.26
C LEU A 111 -33.72 27.10 1.15
N ASP A 112 -34.92 26.56 1.30
CA ASP A 112 -35.65 26.50 2.57
C ASP A 112 -35.57 25.16 3.32
N GLN A 113 -35.04 24.11 2.75
CA GLN A 113 -34.79 22.87 3.49
C GLN A 113 -33.30 22.81 3.91
N ARG A 114 -32.90 23.60 4.89
CA ARG A 114 -31.69 23.33 5.65
C ARG A 114 -31.82 21.92 6.20
N ALA A 115 -30.79 21.08 5.93
CA ALA A 115 -30.74 19.76 6.53
C ALA A 115 -30.82 19.92 8.06
N LYS A 116 -31.61 19.04 8.69
CA LYS A 116 -31.81 19.09 10.14
C LYS A 116 -30.50 18.79 10.83
N GLU A 117 -29.97 19.72 11.58
CA GLU A 117 -28.82 19.49 12.44
C GLU A 117 -29.27 18.76 13.70
N ILE A 118 -28.55 17.72 14.08
CA ILE A 118 -28.81 16.85 15.23
C ILE A 118 -27.59 16.98 16.16
N GLU A 119 -27.85 17.41 17.41
CA GLU A 119 -26.85 17.43 18.46
C GLU A 119 -26.86 16.09 19.21
N VAL A 120 -25.65 15.53 19.46
CA VAL A 120 -25.45 14.27 20.16
C VAL A 120 -24.39 14.49 21.25
N ASP A 121 -24.69 14.12 22.49
CA ASP A 121 -23.72 14.05 23.57
C ASP A 121 -22.94 12.75 23.47
N PHE A 122 -21.64 12.77 23.74
CA PHE A 122 -20.79 11.60 23.68
C PHE A 122 -19.77 11.53 24.83
N ASP A 123 -19.38 10.36 25.22
CA ASP A 123 -18.26 10.13 26.14
C ASP A 123 -16.92 10.02 25.41
N LEU A 124 -16.94 9.38 24.24
CA LEU A 124 -15.81 9.18 23.35
C LEU A 124 -16.28 9.20 21.90
N ILE A 125 -15.64 10.00 21.05
CA ILE A 125 -15.80 9.95 19.61
C ILE A 125 -14.61 9.25 18.95
N LEU A 126 -14.89 8.24 18.11
CA LEU A 126 -13.89 7.57 17.31
C LEU A 126 -14.00 8.01 15.86
N GLY A 127 -12.93 8.62 15.33
CA GLY A 127 -12.84 9.05 13.95
C GLY A 127 -12.27 7.96 13.08
N CYS A 128 -13.15 7.25 12.35
CA CYS A 128 -12.80 6.25 11.33
C CYS A 128 -13.27 6.72 9.94
N ASP A 129 -13.31 8.02 9.73
CA ASP A 129 -13.99 8.72 8.64
C ASP A 129 -13.06 9.05 7.45
N GLY A 130 -11.96 8.31 7.34
CA GLY A 130 -11.10 8.29 6.16
C GLY A 130 -10.11 9.47 6.05
N ALA A 131 -9.42 9.57 4.92
CA ALA A 131 -8.36 10.54 4.70
C ALA A 131 -8.81 12.00 4.88
N HIS A 132 -10.05 12.31 4.53
CA HIS A 132 -10.66 13.65 4.69
C HIS A 132 -11.46 13.78 6.00
N SER A 133 -10.98 13.16 7.06
CA SER A 133 -11.64 13.08 8.37
C SER A 133 -12.14 14.40 8.91
N SER A 134 -13.45 14.50 9.13
CA SER A 134 -14.11 15.60 9.85
C SER A 134 -13.80 15.53 11.34
N VAL A 135 -13.70 14.35 11.93
CA VAL A 135 -13.33 14.16 13.34
C VAL A 135 -11.93 14.73 13.60
N ARG A 136 -10.92 14.38 12.77
CA ARG A 136 -9.58 14.97 12.86
C ARG A 136 -9.61 16.48 12.70
N TYR A 137 -10.32 17.01 11.70
CA TYR A 137 -10.42 18.44 11.44
C TYR A 137 -10.95 19.22 12.66
N HIS A 138 -12.00 18.72 13.29
CA HIS A 138 -12.55 19.37 14.49
C HIS A 138 -11.63 19.18 15.70
N MET A 139 -11.00 18.00 15.86
CA MET A 139 -10.08 17.74 16.97
C MET A 139 -8.85 18.67 16.95
N MET A 140 -8.34 19.03 15.76
CA MET A 140 -7.22 19.95 15.59
C MET A 140 -7.49 21.36 16.18
N LYS A 141 -8.74 21.74 16.43
CA LYS A 141 -9.09 23.02 17.09
C LYS A 141 -8.83 23.00 18.59
N PHE A 142 -8.74 21.81 19.19
CA PHE A 142 -8.60 21.59 20.62
C PHE A 142 -7.21 21.07 21.04
N VAL A 143 -6.49 20.42 20.13
CA VAL A 143 -5.17 19.85 20.39
C VAL A 143 -4.14 20.38 19.40
N ARG A 144 -2.92 20.61 19.90
CA ARG A 144 -1.78 20.91 19.01
C ARG A 144 -1.37 19.64 18.30
N MET A 145 -1.87 19.46 17.08
CA MET A 145 -1.59 18.30 16.24
C MET A 145 -0.52 18.66 15.23
N ASN A 146 0.56 17.89 15.19
CA ASN A 146 1.46 17.87 14.05
C ASN A 146 0.73 17.13 12.92
N TYR A 147 0.51 17.82 11.81
CA TYR A 147 -0.22 17.29 10.67
C TYR A 147 0.57 17.53 9.39
N GLU A 148 0.83 16.46 8.70
CA GLU A 148 1.48 16.48 7.39
C GLU A 148 0.56 15.81 6.38
N GLN A 149 0.34 16.47 5.26
CA GLN A 149 -0.42 15.95 4.13
C GLN A 149 0.40 16.12 2.88
N THR A 150 0.70 15.00 2.21
CA THR A 150 1.49 14.98 0.99
C THR A 150 0.70 14.34 -0.13
N TYR A 151 0.62 15.03 -1.28
CA TYR A 151 0.14 14.45 -2.53
C TYR A 151 1.35 14.04 -3.36
N ILE A 152 1.27 12.87 -3.97
CA ILE A 152 2.24 12.48 -5.01
C ILE A 152 1.67 12.85 -6.38
N ASP A 153 2.56 13.10 -7.35
CA ASP A 153 2.17 13.38 -8.74
C ASP A 153 1.72 12.10 -9.46
N THR A 154 0.69 11.47 -8.90
CA THR A 154 0.08 10.26 -9.45
C THR A 154 -1.40 10.28 -9.16
N LEU A 155 -2.19 10.15 -10.20
CA LEU A 155 -3.62 9.89 -10.11
C LEU A 155 -3.90 8.41 -10.30
N TRP A 156 -5.08 7.99 -9.87
CA TRP A 156 -5.58 6.65 -10.14
C TRP A 156 -6.99 6.66 -10.69
N CYS A 157 -7.27 5.66 -11.54
CA CYS A 157 -8.59 5.40 -12.09
C CYS A 157 -8.87 3.91 -12.03
N GLU A 158 -10.10 3.54 -11.66
CA GLU A 158 -10.54 2.15 -11.54
C GLU A 158 -11.12 1.65 -12.87
N PHE A 159 -10.85 0.38 -13.16
CA PHE A 159 -11.39 -0.36 -14.29
C PHE A 159 -11.84 -1.75 -13.85
N THR A 160 -12.59 -2.44 -14.70
CA THR A 160 -13.01 -3.81 -14.47
C THR A 160 -12.72 -4.68 -15.67
N ILE A 161 -12.00 -5.79 -15.47
CA ILE A 161 -11.95 -6.90 -16.43
C ILE A 161 -13.14 -7.79 -16.13
N PRO A 162 -14.07 -8.01 -17.09
CA PRO A 162 -15.23 -8.86 -16.86
C PRO A 162 -14.86 -10.34 -16.82
N PRO A 163 -15.74 -11.20 -16.27
CA PRO A 163 -15.58 -12.64 -16.38
C PRO A 163 -15.45 -13.11 -17.84
N ALA A 164 -14.65 -14.16 -18.06
CA ALA A 164 -14.54 -14.81 -19.37
C ALA A 164 -15.82 -15.59 -19.66
N THR A 165 -16.75 -14.98 -20.37
CA THR A 165 -18.01 -15.62 -20.74
C THR A 165 -18.18 -15.68 -22.26
N PRO A 166 -18.93 -16.68 -22.79
CA PRO A 166 -19.28 -16.74 -24.21
C PRO A 166 -20.03 -15.50 -24.74
N SER A 167 -20.63 -14.73 -23.81
CA SER A 167 -21.37 -13.50 -24.13
C SER A 167 -20.46 -12.32 -24.57
N PHE A 168 -19.14 -12.47 -24.42
CA PHE A 168 -18.16 -11.47 -24.83
C PHE A 168 -17.11 -12.06 -25.79
N PRO A 169 -17.50 -12.46 -27.03
CA PRO A 169 -16.61 -13.15 -27.97
C PRO A 169 -15.41 -12.28 -28.46
N SER A 170 -15.47 -10.97 -28.23
CA SER A 170 -14.37 -10.05 -28.54
C SER A 170 -13.31 -9.94 -27.45
N GLN A 171 -13.59 -10.50 -26.26
CA GLN A 171 -12.64 -10.50 -25.16
C GLN A 171 -11.63 -11.63 -25.36
N ARG A 172 -10.36 -11.30 -25.37
CA ARG A 172 -9.28 -12.27 -25.30
C ARG A 172 -9.06 -12.69 -23.85
N THR A 173 -8.86 -13.97 -23.65
CA THR A 173 -8.38 -14.50 -22.36
C THR A 173 -6.86 -14.65 -22.42
N SER A 174 -6.20 -14.54 -21.27
CA SER A 174 -4.77 -14.80 -21.20
C SER A 174 -4.46 -16.31 -21.20
N PRO A 175 -3.22 -16.72 -21.46
CA PRO A 175 -2.79 -18.12 -21.34
C PRO A 175 -3.04 -18.73 -19.97
N SER A 176 -3.04 -17.93 -18.91
CA SER A 176 -3.30 -18.35 -17.52
C SER A 176 -4.78 -18.34 -17.13
N SER A 177 -5.70 -18.07 -18.07
CA SER A 177 -7.17 -18.09 -17.85
C SER A 177 -7.63 -19.42 -17.29
N LYS A 178 -8.48 -19.37 -16.26
CA LYS A 178 -9.00 -20.56 -15.58
C LYS A 178 -10.37 -20.31 -14.95
N ASP A 179 -11.21 -21.31 -14.93
CA ASP A 179 -12.48 -21.37 -14.20
C ASP A 179 -13.44 -20.19 -14.48
N GLY A 180 -13.40 -19.63 -15.72
CA GLY A 180 -14.21 -18.51 -16.13
C GLY A 180 -13.64 -17.13 -15.77
N PHE A 181 -12.43 -17.07 -15.26
CA PHE A 181 -11.66 -15.83 -15.15
C PHE A 181 -10.94 -15.51 -16.47
N ALA A 182 -10.81 -14.25 -16.80
CA ALA A 182 -10.13 -13.83 -18.02
C ALA A 182 -8.59 -14.04 -17.98
N THR A 183 -8.03 -14.11 -16.78
CA THR A 183 -6.63 -14.42 -16.48
C THR A 183 -6.54 -15.23 -15.20
N SER A 184 -5.33 -15.53 -14.67
CA SER A 184 -5.17 -16.35 -13.46
C SER A 184 -5.89 -15.75 -12.24
N PRO A 185 -6.80 -16.47 -11.56
CA PRO A 185 -7.49 -15.98 -10.38
C PRO A 185 -6.61 -15.92 -9.13
N ASN A 186 -5.46 -16.58 -9.12
CA ASN A 186 -4.65 -16.76 -7.92
C ASN A 186 -3.39 -15.88 -7.89
N HIS A 187 -3.42 -14.76 -8.60
CA HIS A 187 -2.32 -13.80 -8.67
C HIS A 187 -2.81 -12.36 -8.55
N LEU A 188 -1.98 -11.51 -7.96
CA LEU A 188 -2.05 -10.06 -8.17
C LEU A 188 -1.40 -9.75 -9.52
N HIS A 189 -2.16 -9.31 -10.49
CA HIS A 189 -1.63 -8.96 -11.82
C HIS A 189 -1.04 -7.56 -11.81
N ILE A 190 0.15 -7.42 -12.41
CA ILE A 190 0.89 -6.16 -12.47
C ILE A 190 1.44 -5.98 -13.88
N TRP A 191 1.14 -4.84 -14.50
CA TRP A 191 1.77 -4.32 -15.71
C TRP A 191 2.64 -3.14 -15.33
N PRO A 192 3.93 -3.35 -15.05
CA PRO A 192 4.84 -2.26 -14.69
C PRO A 192 5.30 -1.52 -15.94
N ASN A 193 5.26 -0.19 -15.91
CA ASN A 193 5.78 0.63 -17.01
C ASN A 193 6.32 1.97 -16.49
N SER A 194 7.62 2.01 -16.21
CA SER A 194 8.37 3.22 -15.85
C SER A 194 7.67 4.06 -14.77
N ASP A 195 6.97 5.12 -15.15
CA ASP A 195 6.22 6.04 -14.29
C ASP A 195 4.71 5.71 -14.20
N LYS A 196 4.29 4.59 -14.79
CA LYS A 196 2.91 4.12 -14.83
C LYS A 196 2.81 2.69 -14.36
N MET A 197 1.67 2.32 -13.84
CA MET A 197 1.40 0.94 -13.44
C MET A 197 -0.08 0.63 -13.61
N PHE A 198 -0.37 -0.56 -14.12
CA PHE A 198 -1.72 -1.10 -14.11
C PHE A 198 -1.72 -2.38 -13.30
N ILE A 199 -2.69 -2.53 -12.42
CA ILE A 199 -2.86 -3.73 -11.58
C ILE A 199 -4.27 -4.30 -11.75
N ALA A 200 -4.42 -5.62 -11.50
CA ALA A 200 -5.73 -6.26 -11.43
C ALA A 200 -5.76 -7.28 -10.29
N ILE A 201 -6.86 -7.22 -9.52
CA ILE A 201 -7.12 -8.05 -8.35
C ILE A 201 -8.39 -8.87 -8.60
N PRO A 202 -8.37 -10.19 -8.42
CA PRO A 202 -9.53 -11.04 -8.68
C PRO A 202 -10.66 -10.83 -7.66
N SER A 203 -11.90 -11.00 -8.12
CA SER A 203 -13.12 -10.99 -7.31
C SER A 203 -13.89 -12.28 -7.50
N LEU A 204 -14.72 -12.68 -6.50
CA LEU A 204 -15.46 -13.96 -6.52
C LEU A 204 -16.47 -14.09 -7.68
N ASP A 205 -16.98 -12.97 -8.19
CA ASP A 205 -17.82 -12.93 -9.39
C ASP A 205 -17.06 -13.21 -10.68
N LYS A 206 -15.76 -13.58 -10.57
CA LYS A 206 -14.83 -13.86 -11.66
C LYS A 206 -14.38 -12.64 -12.47
N SER A 207 -14.75 -11.46 -12.05
CA SER A 207 -14.20 -10.20 -12.55
C SER A 207 -12.85 -9.89 -11.88
N PHE A 208 -12.17 -8.85 -12.39
CA PHE A 208 -11.03 -8.25 -11.71
C PHE A 208 -11.28 -6.76 -11.52
N THR A 209 -11.07 -6.29 -10.30
CA THR A 209 -10.96 -4.85 -10.03
C THR A 209 -9.55 -4.41 -10.42
N CYS A 210 -9.48 -3.45 -11.34
CA CYS A 210 -8.23 -2.98 -11.90
C CYS A 210 -7.99 -1.53 -11.55
N THR A 211 -6.73 -1.12 -11.44
CA THR A 211 -6.38 0.26 -11.17
C THR A 211 -5.21 0.71 -12.06
N LEU A 212 -5.44 1.80 -12.79
CA LEU A 212 -4.39 2.54 -13.47
C LEU A 212 -3.81 3.58 -12.51
N PHE A 213 -2.50 3.57 -12.35
CA PHE A 213 -1.72 4.62 -11.70
C PHE A 213 -0.83 5.29 -12.75
N ALA A 214 -0.93 6.60 -12.91
CA ALA A 214 -0.11 7.36 -13.84
C ALA A 214 0.05 8.82 -13.38
N PRO A 215 1.08 9.55 -13.86
CA PRO A 215 1.24 10.98 -13.58
C PRO A 215 0.00 11.79 -13.95
N ALA A 216 -0.27 12.86 -13.22
CA ALA A 216 -1.37 13.78 -13.50
C ALA A 216 -1.33 14.32 -14.93
N SER A 217 -0.13 14.57 -15.47
CA SER A 217 0.07 15.00 -16.86
C SER A 217 -0.40 13.95 -17.89
N THR A 218 -0.26 12.67 -17.59
CA THR A 218 -0.76 11.58 -18.44
C THR A 218 -2.28 11.56 -18.44
N PHE A 219 -2.93 11.70 -17.29
CA PHE A 219 -4.38 11.80 -17.21
C PHE A 219 -4.90 13.02 -17.97
N ALA A 220 -4.29 14.19 -17.81
CA ALA A 220 -4.67 15.40 -18.52
C ALA A 220 -4.56 15.22 -20.05
N ALA A 221 -3.53 14.54 -20.55
CA ALA A 221 -3.37 14.23 -21.97
C ALA A 221 -4.49 13.29 -22.48
N LEU A 222 -4.81 12.23 -21.71
CA LEU A 222 -5.88 11.28 -22.05
C LEU A 222 -7.27 11.90 -21.95
N GLU A 223 -7.51 12.81 -21.01
CA GLU A 223 -8.76 13.56 -20.89
C GLU A 223 -8.97 14.52 -22.06
N SER A 224 -7.89 15.13 -22.57
CA SER A 224 -7.95 16.01 -23.73
C SER A 224 -8.17 15.28 -25.05
N GLN A 225 -7.77 13.98 -25.13
CA GLN A 225 -7.90 13.13 -26.31
C GLN A 225 -8.37 11.71 -25.92
N PRO A 226 -9.64 11.55 -25.48
CA PRO A 226 -10.15 10.27 -24.92
C PRO A 226 -10.10 9.09 -25.90
N GLU A 227 -10.09 9.36 -27.19
CA GLU A 227 -9.97 8.33 -28.24
C GLU A 227 -8.61 7.62 -28.21
N THR A 228 -7.59 8.24 -27.62
CA THR A 228 -6.23 7.68 -27.55
C THR A 228 -6.06 6.63 -26.44
N ILE A 229 -7.03 6.50 -25.53
CA ILE A 229 -6.92 5.60 -24.37
C ILE A 229 -6.63 4.13 -24.76
N SER A 230 -7.28 3.63 -25.82
CA SER A 230 -7.04 2.25 -26.28
C SER A 230 -5.62 2.06 -26.81
N THR A 231 -5.10 3.05 -27.54
CA THR A 231 -3.72 3.04 -28.03
C THR A 231 -2.72 3.18 -26.89
N PHE A 232 -3.02 4.03 -25.89
CA PHE A 232 -2.23 4.17 -24.69
C PHE A 232 -2.12 2.86 -23.93
N PHE A 233 -3.21 2.13 -23.72
CA PHE A 233 -3.20 0.83 -23.04
C PHE A 233 -2.43 -0.22 -23.83
N ARG A 234 -2.64 -0.34 -25.13
CA ARG A 234 -1.90 -1.29 -25.97
C ARG A 234 -0.39 -1.07 -25.93
N HIS A 235 0.04 0.19 -25.88
CA HIS A 235 1.46 0.52 -25.84
C HIS A 235 2.09 0.33 -24.45
N ASN A 236 1.37 0.70 -23.40
CA ASN A 236 1.93 0.72 -22.04
C ASN A 236 1.65 -0.56 -21.24
N PHE A 237 0.53 -1.25 -21.53
CA PHE A 237 0.04 -2.41 -20.76
C PHE A 237 -0.39 -3.53 -21.69
N PRO A 238 0.56 -4.26 -22.29
CA PRO A 238 0.27 -5.30 -23.28
C PRO A 238 -0.77 -6.30 -22.78
N GLY A 239 -1.80 -6.55 -23.59
CA GLY A 239 -2.89 -7.48 -23.29
C GLY A 239 -4.01 -6.92 -22.41
N ALA A 240 -3.80 -5.81 -21.69
CA ALA A 240 -4.81 -5.29 -20.74
C ALA A 240 -6.05 -4.74 -21.46
N SER A 241 -5.87 -4.06 -22.61
CA SER A 241 -7.00 -3.54 -23.40
C SER A 241 -7.89 -4.64 -23.96
N GLU A 242 -7.30 -5.78 -24.32
CA GLU A 242 -8.00 -6.96 -24.83
C GLU A 242 -8.76 -7.69 -23.72
N LEU A 243 -8.23 -7.72 -22.51
CA LEU A 243 -8.91 -8.30 -21.34
C LEU A 243 -10.11 -7.45 -20.90
N ILE A 244 -10.00 -6.12 -20.94
CA ILE A 244 -11.09 -5.20 -20.56
C ILE A 244 -12.13 -5.11 -21.69
N GLY A 245 -11.68 -5.05 -22.94
CA GLY A 245 -12.47 -4.68 -24.11
C GLY A 245 -12.46 -3.17 -24.36
N GLU A 246 -12.16 -2.75 -25.60
CA GLU A 246 -11.89 -1.34 -25.92
C GLU A 246 -13.05 -0.38 -25.63
N ASP A 247 -14.28 -0.76 -25.94
CA ASP A 247 -15.46 0.09 -25.68
C ASP A 247 -15.70 0.29 -24.18
N ARG A 248 -15.48 -0.78 -23.39
CA ARG A 248 -15.59 -0.74 -21.95
C ARG A 248 -14.48 0.09 -21.34
N LEU A 249 -13.26 -0.04 -21.84
CA LEU A 249 -12.11 0.75 -21.42
C LEU A 249 -12.37 2.26 -21.60
N ARG A 250 -12.84 2.67 -22.79
CA ARG A 250 -13.22 4.07 -23.09
C ARG A 250 -14.32 4.58 -22.15
N LYS A 251 -15.38 3.77 -21.98
CA LYS A 251 -16.50 4.14 -21.12
C LYS A 251 -16.07 4.31 -19.68
N GLN A 252 -15.32 3.35 -19.13
CA GLN A 252 -14.88 3.39 -17.73
C GLN A 252 -13.93 4.57 -17.48
N PHE A 253 -12.99 4.84 -18.37
CA PHE A 253 -12.13 6.00 -18.26
C PHE A 253 -12.92 7.33 -18.23
N ALA A 254 -13.95 7.45 -19.07
CA ALA A 254 -14.76 8.67 -19.15
C ALA A 254 -15.73 8.85 -17.96
N THR A 255 -16.12 7.76 -17.27
CA THR A 255 -17.15 7.81 -16.21
C THR A 255 -16.60 7.68 -14.80
N ASN A 256 -15.45 7.00 -14.65
CA ASN A 256 -14.87 6.77 -13.33
C ASN A 256 -14.04 7.99 -12.87
N PRO A 257 -13.99 8.27 -11.59
CA PRO A 257 -13.23 9.40 -11.08
C PRO A 257 -11.72 9.19 -11.24
N HIS A 258 -11.01 10.28 -11.55
CA HIS A 258 -9.56 10.34 -11.53
C HIS A 258 -9.12 11.03 -10.23
N LEU A 259 -8.62 10.25 -9.28
CA LEU A 259 -8.38 10.71 -7.92
C LEU A 259 -6.89 10.81 -7.60
N PRO A 260 -6.47 11.82 -6.82
CA PRO A 260 -5.09 11.92 -6.36
C PRO A 260 -4.80 10.90 -5.26
N LEU A 261 -3.53 10.55 -5.11
CA LEU A 261 -3.03 9.76 -4.00
C LEU A 261 -2.50 10.67 -2.90
N ILE A 262 -2.95 10.41 -1.69
CA ILE A 262 -2.65 11.20 -0.51
C ILE A 262 -1.93 10.35 0.53
N SER A 263 -0.95 10.94 1.21
CA SER A 263 -0.31 10.42 2.41
C SER A 263 -0.54 11.38 3.55
N ILE A 264 -0.98 10.88 4.69
CA ILE A 264 -1.26 11.67 5.90
C ILE A 264 -0.48 11.10 7.07
N LYS A 265 0.22 11.98 7.78
CA LYS A 265 0.83 11.70 9.07
C LYS A 265 0.34 12.72 10.07
N CYS A 266 -0.09 12.29 11.24
CA CYS A 266 -0.43 13.21 12.31
C CYS A 266 -0.07 12.65 13.69
N HIS A 267 0.05 13.53 14.66
CA HIS A 267 0.32 13.23 16.07
C HIS A 267 -0.11 14.41 16.95
N PRO A 268 -0.84 14.18 18.07
CA PRO A 268 -1.33 12.88 18.59
C PRO A 268 -2.56 12.37 17.83
N HIS A 269 -2.90 11.10 18.04
CA HIS A 269 -4.11 10.48 17.50
C HIS A 269 -5.32 10.60 18.44
N HIS A 270 -5.19 11.30 19.56
CA HIS A 270 -6.26 11.44 20.56
C HIS A 270 -6.35 12.85 21.11
N PHE A 271 -7.49 13.13 21.73
CA PHE A 271 -7.70 14.31 22.58
C PHE A 271 -8.22 13.86 23.94
N THR A 272 -7.40 14.00 24.97
CA THR A 272 -7.71 13.64 26.37
C THR A 272 -8.39 12.27 26.47
N SER A 273 -9.59 12.18 27.06
CA SER A 273 -10.40 10.97 27.14
C SER A 273 -11.60 10.96 26.19
N SER A 274 -11.74 11.98 25.32
CA SER A 274 -12.99 12.21 24.60
C SER A 274 -12.91 12.04 23.09
N GLY A 275 -11.71 11.92 22.51
CA GLY A 275 -11.56 11.74 21.07
C GLY A 275 -10.37 10.87 20.68
N VAL A 276 -10.51 10.04 19.63
CA VAL A 276 -9.42 9.28 19.02
C VAL A 276 -9.70 9.08 17.53
N ILE A 277 -8.66 9.07 16.72
CA ILE A 277 -8.70 8.81 15.26
C ILE A 277 -7.94 7.54 14.91
N LEU A 278 -8.45 6.78 13.92
CA LEU A 278 -7.98 5.47 13.52
C LEU A 278 -7.93 5.35 11.98
N GLY A 279 -7.13 4.44 11.48
CA GLY A 279 -7.03 4.14 10.04
C GLY A 279 -6.67 5.38 9.22
N ASP A 280 -7.28 5.54 8.06
CA ASP A 280 -6.98 6.66 7.16
C ASP A 280 -7.27 8.04 7.78
N ALA A 281 -8.11 8.14 8.81
CA ALA A 281 -8.31 9.37 9.56
C ALA A 281 -7.05 9.79 10.32
N ALA A 282 -6.20 8.86 10.71
CA ALA A 282 -4.94 9.10 11.41
C ALA A 282 -3.71 9.05 10.48
N HIS A 283 -3.72 8.13 9.49
CA HIS A 283 -2.52 7.81 8.70
C HIS A 283 -2.85 7.28 7.30
N ALA A 284 -3.66 7.99 6.54
CA ALA A 284 -3.92 7.63 5.14
C ALA A 284 -2.60 7.41 4.39
N MET A 285 -2.51 6.33 3.64
CA MET A 285 -1.28 5.95 2.94
C MET A 285 -1.53 5.64 1.47
N VAL A 286 -0.49 5.78 0.66
CA VAL A 286 -0.55 5.36 -0.75
C VAL A 286 -0.68 3.83 -0.85
N PRO A 287 -1.40 3.30 -1.87
CA PRO A 287 -1.84 1.90 -1.89
C PRO A 287 -0.75 0.89 -2.27
N PHE A 288 0.45 1.32 -2.62
CA PHE A 288 1.48 0.50 -3.25
C PHE A 288 2.01 -0.64 -2.37
N TYR A 289 1.86 -0.56 -1.06
CA TYR A 289 2.23 -1.65 -0.15
C TYR A 289 1.07 -2.61 0.16
N GLY A 290 -0.18 -2.19 -0.09
CA GLY A 290 -1.38 -2.98 0.21
C GLY A 290 -1.67 -3.14 1.71
N GLN A 291 -1.21 -2.23 2.56
CA GLN A 291 -1.30 -2.35 4.02
C GLN A 291 -2.34 -1.45 4.68
N GLY A 292 -3.03 -0.55 3.95
CA GLY A 292 -3.96 0.42 4.56
C GLY A 292 -5.06 -0.24 5.41
N MET A 293 -5.74 -1.25 4.87
CA MET A 293 -6.77 -1.98 5.60
C MET A 293 -6.19 -2.76 6.80
N ASN A 294 -5.05 -3.42 6.60
CA ASN A 294 -4.39 -4.19 7.67
C ASN A 294 -3.96 -3.28 8.83
N ALA A 295 -3.36 -2.14 8.51
CA ALA A 295 -2.96 -1.14 9.50
C ALA A 295 -4.16 -0.58 10.28
N GLY A 296 -5.26 -0.24 9.58
CA GLY A 296 -6.49 0.23 10.23
C GLY A 296 -7.14 -0.81 11.14
N LEU A 297 -7.19 -2.07 10.74
CA LEU A 297 -7.68 -3.16 11.59
C LEU A 297 -6.75 -3.42 12.79
N GLU A 298 -5.45 -3.24 12.61
CA GLU A 298 -4.49 -3.32 13.71
C GLU A 298 -4.66 -2.16 14.68
N ASP A 299 -4.96 -0.95 14.22
CA ASP A 299 -5.29 0.19 15.09
C ASP A 299 -6.40 -0.16 16.07
N VAL A 300 -7.46 -0.79 15.58
CA VAL A 300 -8.58 -1.23 16.43
C VAL A 300 -8.09 -2.20 17.51
N ARG A 301 -7.29 -3.20 17.12
CA ARG A 301 -6.73 -4.17 18.08
C ARG A 301 -5.88 -3.49 19.16
N VAL A 302 -4.95 -2.61 18.74
CA VAL A 302 -4.03 -1.91 19.66
C VAL A 302 -4.80 -0.94 20.55
N LEU A 303 -5.79 -0.21 20.01
CA LEU A 303 -6.63 0.69 20.80
C LEU A 303 -7.34 -0.05 21.93
N PHE A 304 -8.04 -1.14 21.61
CA PHE A 304 -8.77 -1.91 22.64
C PHE A 304 -7.83 -2.60 23.62
N GLN A 305 -6.68 -3.09 23.19
CA GLN A 305 -5.65 -3.62 24.08
C GLN A 305 -5.23 -2.59 25.13
N HIS A 306 -5.05 -1.32 24.77
CA HIS A 306 -4.72 -0.27 25.73
C HIS A 306 -5.91 0.16 26.57
N LEU A 307 -7.11 0.24 26.00
CA LEU A 307 -8.30 0.57 26.78
C LEU A 307 -8.60 -0.51 27.85
N ASP A 308 -8.49 -1.79 27.49
CA ASP A 308 -8.73 -2.92 28.40
C ASP A 308 -7.65 -3.04 29.48
N ALA A 309 -6.44 -2.56 29.22
CA ALA A 309 -5.36 -2.55 30.22
C ALA A 309 -5.54 -1.48 31.31
N HIS A 310 -6.52 -0.58 31.16
CA HIS A 310 -6.77 0.51 32.11
C HIS A 310 -8.18 0.41 32.71
N PRO A 311 -8.41 0.96 33.93
CA PRO A 311 -9.74 0.97 34.53
C PRO A 311 -10.78 1.66 33.63
N PRO A 312 -12.06 1.22 33.64
CA PRO A 312 -13.14 1.83 32.84
C PRO A 312 -13.64 3.17 33.43
N THR A 313 -12.70 4.07 33.72
CA THR A 313 -12.94 5.44 34.21
C THR A 313 -12.50 6.47 33.17
N VAL A 314 -12.84 7.72 33.37
CA VAL A 314 -12.39 8.82 32.49
C VAL A 314 -10.86 8.93 32.46
N GLU A 315 -10.22 8.80 33.64
CA GLU A 315 -8.77 8.83 33.78
C GLU A 315 -8.10 7.62 33.14
N GLY A 316 -8.68 6.42 33.35
CA GLY A 316 -8.18 5.18 32.73
C GLY A 316 -8.31 5.23 31.21
N ARG A 317 -9.45 5.72 30.68
CA ARG A 317 -9.61 5.92 29.25
C ARG A 317 -8.60 6.92 28.69
N ARG A 318 -8.35 8.03 29.41
CA ARG A 318 -7.31 8.98 29.03
C ARG A 318 -5.94 8.32 28.93
N ALA A 319 -5.53 7.58 29.96
CA ALA A 319 -4.26 6.90 29.98
C ALA A 319 -4.15 5.84 28.85
N GLY A 320 -5.23 5.10 28.58
CA GLY A 320 -5.30 4.15 27.48
C GLY A 320 -5.12 4.82 26.10
N LEU A 321 -5.74 5.98 25.87
CA LEU A 321 -5.60 6.73 24.61
C LEU A 321 -4.21 7.38 24.46
N GLU A 322 -3.59 7.83 25.57
CA GLU A 322 -2.22 8.32 25.58
C GLU A 322 -1.22 7.21 25.22
N THR A 323 -1.36 6.02 25.80
CA THR A 323 -0.51 4.86 25.49
C THR A 323 -0.73 4.34 24.09
N TYR A 324 -1.98 4.29 23.60
CA TYR A 324 -2.30 3.98 22.21
C TYR A 324 -1.56 4.91 21.24
N THR A 325 -1.66 6.22 21.44
CA THR A 325 -0.98 7.18 20.58
C THR A 325 0.54 7.02 20.62
N ALA A 326 1.12 6.84 21.81
CA ALA A 326 2.55 6.69 21.98
C ALA A 326 3.09 5.45 21.26
N GLU A 327 2.36 4.35 21.27
CA GLU A 327 2.73 3.14 20.56
C GLU A 327 2.49 3.25 19.06
N ARG A 328 1.28 3.69 18.66
CA ARG A 328 0.81 3.51 17.29
C ARG A 328 1.28 4.59 16.31
N ALA A 329 1.52 5.82 16.78
CA ALA A 329 1.91 6.90 15.88
C ALA A 329 3.25 6.62 15.17
N ALA A 330 4.22 6.02 15.87
CA ALA A 330 5.50 5.64 15.27
C ALA A 330 5.34 4.59 14.16
N ASP A 331 4.50 3.58 14.40
CA ASP A 331 4.21 2.53 13.41
C ASP A 331 3.43 3.07 12.22
N ALA A 332 2.45 3.94 12.45
CA ALA A 332 1.66 4.58 11.43
C ALA A 332 2.51 5.45 10.50
N HIS A 333 3.41 6.25 11.06
CA HIS A 333 4.36 7.04 10.27
C HIS A 333 5.31 6.15 9.47
N THR A 334 5.81 5.07 10.08
CA THR A 334 6.72 4.14 9.42
C THR A 334 6.07 3.43 8.25
N ILE A 335 4.84 2.90 8.39
CA ILE A 335 4.18 2.21 7.26
C ILE A 335 3.86 3.17 6.11
N ASN A 336 3.56 4.45 6.41
CA ASN A 336 3.43 5.50 5.40
C ASN A 336 4.74 5.69 4.62
N ASP A 337 5.88 5.79 5.33
CA ASP A 337 7.19 5.92 4.70
C ASP A 337 7.54 4.69 3.86
N LEU A 338 7.25 3.49 4.37
CA LEU A 338 7.45 2.25 3.64
C LEU A 338 6.57 2.17 2.38
N ALA A 339 5.34 2.67 2.43
CA ALA A 339 4.45 2.70 1.28
C ALA A 339 4.94 3.67 0.19
N LEU A 340 5.43 4.84 0.57
CA LEU A 340 6.07 5.80 -0.33
C LEU A 340 7.38 5.25 -0.89
N ALA A 341 8.23 4.65 -0.05
CA ALA A 341 9.47 4.02 -0.50
C ALA A 341 9.21 2.92 -1.52
N ASN A 342 8.18 2.07 -1.30
CA ASN A 342 7.78 1.02 -2.24
C ASN A 342 7.27 1.61 -3.57
N TYR A 343 6.60 2.76 -3.56
CA TYR A 343 6.26 3.49 -4.79
C TYR A 343 7.51 3.82 -5.61
N TRP A 344 8.50 4.45 -4.98
CA TRP A 344 9.76 4.80 -5.65
C TRP A 344 10.56 3.56 -6.09
N GLU A 345 10.57 2.51 -5.27
CA GLU A 345 11.21 1.24 -5.58
C GLU A 345 10.60 0.56 -6.81
N MET A 346 9.28 0.52 -6.91
CA MET A 346 8.57 -0.06 -8.06
C MET A 346 8.85 0.71 -9.36
N HIS A 347 9.13 2.00 -9.28
CA HIS A 347 9.45 2.85 -10.44
C HIS A 347 10.93 2.78 -10.84
N ALA A 348 11.85 2.83 -9.88
CA ALA A 348 13.29 2.98 -10.14
C ALA A 348 14.15 1.80 -9.67
N GLY A 349 13.77 1.16 -8.55
CA GLY A 349 14.63 0.20 -7.84
C GLY A 349 14.71 -1.17 -8.49
N VAL A 350 13.63 -1.64 -9.12
CA VAL A 350 13.51 -3.00 -9.68
C VAL A 350 14.54 -3.28 -10.79
N ARG A 351 15.13 -2.24 -11.40
CA ARG A 351 16.15 -2.33 -12.45
C ARG A 351 17.58 -2.29 -11.92
N SER A 352 17.81 -2.03 -10.63
CA SER A 352 19.16 -1.93 -10.07
C SER A 352 19.75 -3.33 -9.83
N PRO A 353 20.91 -3.68 -10.45
CA PRO A 353 21.58 -4.97 -10.23
C PRO A 353 21.95 -5.20 -8.76
N LEU A 354 22.31 -4.12 -8.05
CA LEU A 354 22.67 -4.19 -6.63
C LEU A 354 21.46 -4.50 -5.74
N TYR A 355 20.31 -3.92 -6.07
CA TYR A 355 19.04 -4.25 -5.41
C TYR A 355 18.66 -5.73 -5.60
N LEU A 356 18.73 -6.23 -6.84
CA LEU A 356 18.43 -7.63 -7.16
C LEU A 356 19.37 -8.58 -6.45
N LEU A 357 20.68 -8.28 -6.42
CA LEU A 357 21.66 -9.08 -5.71
C LEU A 357 21.37 -9.10 -4.20
N ARG A 358 21.09 -7.95 -3.59
CA ARG A 358 20.72 -7.87 -2.19
C ARG A 358 19.50 -8.71 -1.88
N LYS A 359 18.45 -8.59 -2.69
CA LYS A 359 17.22 -9.37 -2.55
C LYS A 359 17.49 -10.88 -2.62
N GLN A 360 18.28 -11.33 -3.60
CA GLN A 360 18.65 -12.75 -3.74
C GLN A 360 19.43 -13.26 -2.51
N VAL A 361 20.33 -12.45 -1.96
CA VAL A 361 21.07 -12.82 -0.74
C VAL A 361 20.14 -12.89 0.47
N GLU A 362 19.23 -11.94 0.64
CA GLU A 362 18.24 -11.93 1.72
C GLU A 362 17.32 -13.15 1.64
N GLU A 363 16.83 -13.50 0.43
CA GLU A 363 16.00 -14.68 0.17
C GLU A 363 16.76 -15.98 0.43
N PHE A 364 18.00 -16.09 -0.03
CA PHE A 364 18.86 -17.24 0.23
C PHE A 364 19.10 -17.45 1.73
N LEU A 365 19.42 -16.38 2.45
CA LEU A 365 19.62 -16.45 3.90
C LEU A 365 18.33 -16.83 4.64
N SER A 366 17.19 -16.32 4.20
CA SER A 366 15.88 -16.66 4.77
C SER A 366 15.53 -18.15 4.60
N ASP A 367 15.82 -18.71 3.43
CA ASP A 367 15.50 -20.10 3.09
C ASP A 367 16.51 -21.09 3.70
N LYS A 368 17.81 -20.86 3.49
CA LYS A 368 18.87 -21.82 3.86
C LYS A 368 19.40 -21.65 5.28
N LEU A 369 19.30 -20.46 5.84
CA LEU A 369 19.84 -20.13 7.16
C LEU A 369 18.80 -19.39 8.02
N PRO A 370 17.61 -19.95 8.29
CA PRO A 370 16.53 -19.26 9.02
C PRO A 370 16.95 -18.83 10.43
N SER A 371 17.91 -19.52 11.06
CA SER A 371 18.47 -19.13 12.36
C SER A 371 19.17 -17.78 12.39
N THR A 372 19.56 -17.24 11.22
CA THR A 372 20.14 -15.89 11.11
C THR A 372 19.10 -14.80 11.28
N GLY A 373 17.83 -15.14 11.16
CA GLY A 373 16.71 -14.20 11.22
C GLY A 373 16.62 -13.23 10.05
N PHE A 374 17.33 -13.46 8.93
CA PHE A 374 17.18 -12.66 7.73
C PHE A 374 15.83 -12.94 7.05
N ALA A 375 15.16 -11.86 6.63
CA ALA A 375 13.97 -11.93 5.79
C ALA A 375 13.82 -10.62 5.02
N THR A 376 13.17 -10.66 3.87
CA THR A 376 12.88 -9.46 3.08
C THR A 376 11.92 -8.53 3.84
N GLN A 377 12.01 -7.23 3.58
CA GLN A 377 11.10 -6.25 4.16
C GLN A 377 9.63 -6.60 3.89
N TYR A 378 9.32 -6.97 2.64
CA TYR A 378 7.97 -7.36 2.24
C TYR A 378 7.45 -8.55 3.06
N SER A 379 8.27 -9.58 3.22
CA SER A 379 7.92 -10.77 4.00
C SER A 379 7.61 -10.43 5.46
N ARG A 380 8.39 -9.54 6.10
CA ARG A 380 8.14 -9.10 7.48
C ARG A 380 6.87 -8.30 7.62
N VAL A 381 6.67 -7.31 6.75
CA VAL A 381 5.49 -6.43 6.80
C VAL A 381 4.21 -7.20 6.50
N SER A 382 4.20 -8.09 5.49
CA SER A 382 2.99 -8.75 5.02
C SER A 382 2.64 -10.04 5.76
N PHE A 383 3.63 -10.70 6.39
CA PHE A 383 3.44 -12.04 6.95
C PHE A 383 3.89 -12.18 8.42
N SER A 384 4.08 -11.07 9.14
CA SER A 384 4.36 -11.11 10.57
C SER A 384 3.54 -10.07 11.33
N ASN A 385 3.46 -10.26 12.66
CA ASN A 385 2.84 -9.30 13.58
C ASN A 385 3.88 -8.36 14.23
N GLN A 386 5.09 -8.24 13.62
CA GLN A 386 6.09 -7.27 14.08
C GLN A 386 5.59 -5.87 13.84
N ARG A 387 5.89 -4.98 14.79
CA ARG A 387 5.57 -3.55 14.62
C ARG A 387 6.30 -2.98 13.41
N TYR A 388 5.66 -2.13 12.64
CA TYR A 388 6.26 -1.55 11.43
C TYR A 388 7.57 -0.80 11.71
N SER A 389 7.65 -0.08 12.83
CA SER A 389 8.87 0.59 13.28
C SER A 389 10.02 -0.39 13.55
N GLU A 390 9.74 -1.50 14.23
CA GLU A 390 10.73 -2.56 14.50
C GLU A 390 11.17 -3.26 13.20
N VAL A 391 10.25 -3.46 12.25
CA VAL A 391 10.57 -4.01 10.92
C VAL A 391 11.55 -3.10 10.20
N ALA A 392 11.28 -1.78 10.16
CA ALA A 392 12.15 -0.81 9.50
C ALA A 392 13.56 -0.79 10.10
N GLU A 393 13.67 -0.77 11.43
CA GLU A 393 14.94 -0.83 12.14
C GLU A 393 15.71 -2.14 11.85
N THR A 394 15.00 -3.27 11.87
CA THR A 394 15.58 -4.60 11.59
C THR A 394 16.11 -4.68 10.17
N VAL A 395 15.34 -4.22 9.19
CA VAL A 395 15.75 -4.20 7.77
C VAL A 395 16.95 -3.27 7.54
N ALA A 396 16.95 -2.10 8.19
CA ALA A 396 18.08 -1.18 8.14
C ALA A 396 19.35 -1.81 8.75
N ARG A 397 19.23 -2.51 9.88
CA ARG A 397 20.34 -3.25 10.50
C ARG A 397 20.85 -4.36 9.61
N GLN A 398 19.95 -5.18 9.03
CA GLN A 398 20.33 -6.25 8.09
C GLN A 398 21.03 -5.68 6.85
N GLY A 399 20.53 -4.58 6.31
CA GLY A 399 21.18 -3.89 5.18
C GLY A 399 22.61 -3.46 5.50
N ARG A 400 22.85 -2.89 6.68
CA ARG A 400 24.22 -2.52 7.11
C ARG A 400 25.15 -3.73 7.23
N ILE A 401 24.65 -4.85 7.75
CA ILE A 401 25.42 -6.10 7.86
C ILE A 401 25.79 -6.63 6.47
N LEU A 402 24.83 -6.66 5.54
CA LEU A 402 25.07 -7.15 4.16
C LEU A 402 26.06 -6.26 3.42
N VAL A 403 25.92 -4.95 3.47
CA VAL A 403 26.84 -4.01 2.85
C VAL A 403 28.22 -4.14 3.47
N GLY A 404 28.33 -4.21 4.80
CA GLY A 404 29.59 -4.43 5.50
C GLY A 404 30.26 -5.75 5.12
N GLY A 405 29.49 -6.83 5.01
CA GLY A 405 29.97 -8.14 4.55
C GLY A 405 30.47 -8.11 3.09
N MET A 406 29.70 -7.47 2.20
CA MET A 406 30.11 -7.31 0.78
C MET A 406 31.39 -6.47 0.65
N LEU A 407 31.48 -5.34 1.35
CA LEU A 407 32.70 -4.53 1.36
C LEU A 407 33.88 -5.30 1.95
N GLY A 408 33.67 -6.00 3.06
CA GLY A 408 34.69 -6.83 3.68
C GLY A 408 35.21 -7.93 2.77
N SER A 409 34.35 -8.59 2.00
CA SER A 409 34.72 -9.64 1.06
C SER A 409 35.58 -9.15 -0.13
N VAL A 410 35.55 -7.85 -0.43
CA VAL A 410 36.36 -7.23 -1.47
C VAL A 410 37.61 -6.60 -0.87
N VAL A 411 37.44 -5.83 0.21
CA VAL A 411 38.53 -5.04 0.83
C VAL A 411 39.57 -5.94 1.51
N VAL A 412 39.12 -6.98 2.24
CA VAL A 412 40.06 -7.87 2.97
C VAL A 412 40.94 -8.66 2.01
N PRO A 413 40.46 -9.31 0.92
CA PRO A 413 41.32 -9.92 -0.06
C PRO A 413 42.24 -8.95 -0.79
N ALA A 414 41.77 -7.73 -1.11
CA ALA A 414 42.55 -6.68 -1.75
C ALA A 414 43.71 -6.23 -0.86
N LEU A 415 43.45 -6.01 0.43
CA LEU A 415 44.49 -5.66 1.41
C LEU A 415 45.46 -6.84 1.63
N GLY A 416 44.96 -8.07 1.70
CA GLY A 416 45.76 -9.28 1.79
C GLY A 416 46.68 -9.44 0.58
N TRP A 417 46.15 -9.19 -0.63
CA TRP A 417 46.94 -9.20 -1.86
C TRP A 417 47.98 -8.09 -1.91
N ALA A 418 47.62 -6.88 -1.49
CA ALA A 418 48.56 -5.76 -1.41
C ALA A 418 49.68 -6.03 -0.38
N ALA A 419 49.33 -6.55 0.80
CA ALA A 419 50.32 -6.91 1.83
C ALA A 419 51.23 -8.05 1.34
N TRP A 420 50.69 -9.08 0.67
CA TRP A 420 51.48 -10.14 0.07
C TRP A 420 52.44 -9.61 -1.03
N TRP A 421 51.98 -8.64 -1.82
CA TRP A 421 52.81 -8.02 -2.87
C TRP A 421 53.95 -7.20 -2.29
N VAL A 422 53.68 -6.40 -1.21
CA VAL A 422 54.74 -5.66 -0.48
C VAL A 422 55.73 -6.62 0.15
N TRP A 423 55.26 -7.69 0.79
CA TRP A 423 56.11 -8.72 1.38
C TRP A 423 56.98 -9.41 0.31
N ARG A 424 56.39 -9.78 -0.81
CA ARG A 424 57.11 -10.38 -1.93
C ARG A 424 58.19 -9.43 -2.51
N TYR A 425 57.88 -8.16 -2.64
CA TYR A 425 58.82 -7.13 -3.13
C TYR A 425 59.99 -6.93 -2.17
N GLN A 426 59.73 -6.86 -0.87
CA GLN A 426 60.78 -6.75 0.15
C GLN A 426 61.69 -7.98 0.20
N ASN A 427 61.13 -9.19 0.00
CA ASN A 427 61.93 -10.41 -0.03
C ASN A 427 62.69 -10.59 -1.36
N ALA A 428 62.14 -10.16 -2.49
CA ALA A 428 62.89 -10.17 -3.78
C ALA A 428 64.07 -9.22 -3.78
N SER A 429 63.98 -8.09 -3.09
CA SER A 429 65.11 -7.16 -2.92
C SER A 429 66.22 -7.73 -2.00
N ARG A 430 65.88 -8.65 -1.08
CA ARG A 430 66.84 -9.36 -0.22
C ARG A 430 67.54 -10.54 -0.93
N THR A 431 66.94 -11.09 -1.99
CA THR A 431 67.49 -12.25 -2.73
C THR A 431 68.20 -11.88 -4.03
N GLY A 432 68.34 -10.57 -4.33
CA GLY A 432 69.15 -10.10 -5.48
C GLY A 432 68.57 -10.38 -6.88
N VAL A 433 67.33 -10.75 -6.98
CA VAL A 433 66.65 -10.97 -8.28
C VAL A 433 65.90 -9.67 -8.65
N ALA A 434 66.43 -8.94 -9.61
CA ALA A 434 65.86 -7.70 -10.13
C ALA A 434 64.51 -7.99 -10.84
N ALA A 435 63.39 -7.52 -10.25
CA ALA A 435 62.09 -7.53 -10.87
C ALA A 435 61.90 -6.34 -11.80
N THR A 436 62.32 -6.45 -13.03
CA THR A 436 61.93 -5.54 -14.10
C THR A 436 60.80 -6.12 -14.92
N LYS A 437 59.64 -5.52 -14.84
CA LYS A 437 58.43 -5.47 -15.66
C LYS A 437 57.15 -5.78 -14.86
N GLY A 438 56.41 -4.73 -14.59
CA GLY A 438 55.08 -4.89 -13.99
C GLY A 438 54.31 -3.62 -13.57
N PHE A 439 54.81 -2.42 -13.85
CA PHE A 439 54.18 -1.20 -13.35
C PHE A 439 53.26 -0.46 -14.35
N ALA A 440 53.09 -0.94 -15.58
CA ALA A 440 52.34 -0.20 -16.61
C ALA A 440 50.81 -0.47 -16.64
N GLY A 441 50.29 -1.39 -15.81
CA GLY A 441 48.90 -1.82 -15.90
C GLY A 441 47.94 -1.31 -14.81
N LEU A 442 48.46 -0.78 -13.69
CA LEU A 442 47.62 -0.53 -12.51
C LEU A 442 47.02 0.89 -12.42
N GLY A 443 47.58 1.89 -13.13
CA GLY A 443 47.00 3.25 -13.15
C GLY A 443 45.58 3.33 -13.72
N GLY A 444 45.25 2.46 -14.69
CA GLY A 444 43.95 2.46 -15.34
C GLY A 444 42.81 1.80 -14.54
N VAL A 445 43.15 0.98 -13.55
CA VAL A 445 42.12 0.28 -12.72
C VAL A 445 41.65 1.20 -11.59
N PHE A 446 42.53 1.94 -10.94
CA PHE A 446 42.17 2.90 -9.88
C PHE A 446 41.37 4.10 -10.41
N GLU A 447 41.66 4.57 -11.64
CA GLU A 447 40.89 5.64 -12.27
C GLU A 447 39.46 5.24 -12.67
N ARG A 448 39.20 3.96 -12.97
CA ARG A 448 37.88 3.44 -13.26
C ARG A 448 37.02 3.22 -12.01
N VAL A 449 37.62 2.81 -10.90
CA VAL A 449 36.91 2.60 -9.64
C VAL A 449 36.51 3.94 -9.01
N GLY A 450 37.33 4.98 -9.11
CA GLY A 450 37.02 6.32 -8.58
C GLY A 450 35.83 7.01 -9.27
N ARG A 451 35.50 6.67 -10.51
CA ARG A 451 34.34 7.25 -11.23
C ARG A 451 32.99 6.62 -10.90
N TRP A 452 32.97 5.59 -10.06
CA TRP A 452 31.72 4.91 -9.65
C TRP A 452 31.18 5.37 -8.28
N PHE A 453 31.96 6.26 -7.60
CA PHE A 453 31.60 6.76 -6.26
C PHE A 453 31.45 8.30 -6.21
N THR A 454 31.45 8.97 -7.34
CA THR A 454 31.01 10.37 -7.50
C THR A 454 29.76 10.42 -8.40
#